data_27a45604ef43cdd8e69abf8e51660e50
#
_entry.id   27a45604ef43cdd8e69abf8e51660e50
#
_cell.length_a   1.000
_cell.length_b   1.000
_cell.length_c   1.000
_cell.angle_alpha   90.00
_cell.angle_beta   90.00
_cell.angle_gamma   90.00
#
_symmetry.space_group_name_H-M   'P 1'
#
loop_
_entity.id
_entity.type
_entity.pdbx_description
1 polymer ?
#
loop_
_entity_poly.entity_id
_entity_poly.type
_entity_poly.pdbx_seq_one_letter_code
_entity_poly.pdbx_strand_id
1 'polypeptide(L)'
;DVVESRWSGGRILTLDGYPHRGQPLCLTEFGGIALLEGTQQPAVACGDAEAAPDGTWGYATTNNVRDFERLCTSLIEVARTTAMFSGFCYTQFADTFQEANGLLRADRTPKFPLPRMA
;
A
#
# COMPACT_ATOMS: atom_id res chain seq x y z
N ASP A 1 -14.36 22.08 -1.82
CA ASP A 1 -14.05 21.06 -0.81
C ASP A 1 -13.15 20.01 -1.44
N VAL A 2 -12.05 19.66 -0.77
CA VAL A 2 -11.06 18.68 -1.27
C VAL A 2 -11.70 17.30 -1.47
N VAL A 3 -12.65 16.92 -0.62
CA VAL A 3 -13.33 15.63 -0.67
C VAL A 3 -14.26 15.50 -1.88
N GLU A 4 -14.86 16.61 -2.31
CA GLU A 4 -15.79 16.65 -3.42
C GLU A 4 -15.12 17.00 -4.76
N SER A 5 -13.84 17.35 -4.72
CA SER A 5 -13.06 17.64 -5.93
C SER A 5 -12.69 16.35 -6.69
N ARG A 6 -12.66 16.43 -8.02
CA ARG A 6 -12.14 15.33 -8.83
C ARG A 6 -10.63 15.28 -8.70
N TRP A 7 -10.14 14.14 -8.30
CA TRP A 7 -8.73 13.84 -8.21
C TRP A 7 -8.14 13.42 -9.57
N SER A 8 -6.83 13.43 -9.64
CA SER A 8 -6.08 12.79 -10.73
C SER A 8 -6.65 11.40 -11.03
N GLY A 9 -7.02 11.12 -12.26
CA GLY A 9 -7.74 9.89 -12.65
C GLY A 9 -9.28 9.98 -12.61
N GLY A 10 -9.84 11.16 -12.33
CA GLY A 10 -11.30 11.40 -12.42
C GLY A 10 -12.11 10.85 -11.25
N ARG A 11 -11.48 10.31 -10.21
CA ARG A 11 -12.16 9.78 -9.01
C ARG A 11 -12.64 10.91 -8.11
N ILE A 12 -13.80 10.72 -7.50
CA ILE A 12 -14.33 11.53 -6.39
C ILE A 12 -14.52 10.63 -5.18
N LEU A 13 -14.41 11.20 -3.98
CA LEU A 13 -14.52 10.43 -2.73
C LEU A 13 -15.96 10.33 -2.22
N THR A 14 -16.89 11.04 -2.86
CA THR A 14 -18.31 11.01 -2.51
C THR A 14 -19.14 10.53 -3.71
N LEU A 15 -20.27 9.92 -3.43
CA LEU A 15 -21.27 9.57 -4.43
C LEU A 15 -22.24 10.73 -4.68
N ASP A 16 -22.80 10.80 -5.88
CA ASP A 16 -23.84 11.77 -6.20
C ASP A 16 -25.03 11.66 -5.22
N GLY A 17 -25.44 12.78 -4.66
CA GLY A 17 -26.49 12.81 -3.63
C GLY A 17 -26.03 12.49 -2.19
N TYR A 18 -24.75 12.12 -1.99
CA TYR A 18 -24.19 11.80 -0.68
C TYR A 18 -22.95 12.66 -0.39
N PRO A 19 -23.13 13.99 -0.19
CA PRO A 19 -22.01 14.89 0.05
C PRO A 19 -21.33 14.61 1.39
N HIS A 20 -20.05 14.95 1.48
CA HIS A 20 -19.32 14.91 2.74
C HIS A 20 -19.91 15.92 3.74
N ARG A 21 -20.21 15.47 4.96
CA ARG A 21 -20.82 16.27 6.02
C ARG A 21 -20.00 16.26 7.32
N GLY A 22 -18.68 16.12 7.20
CA GLY A 22 -17.77 16.07 8.34
C GLY A 22 -17.60 14.67 8.96
N GLN A 23 -18.11 13.60 8.30
CA GLN A 23 -17.86 12.24 8.77
C GLN A 23 -16.38 11.88 8.62
N PRO A 24 -15.84 11.00 9.49
CA PRO A 24 -14.46 10.58 9.40
C PRO A 24 -14.18 9.87 8.08
N LEU A 25 -13.07 10.21 7.43
CA LEU A 25 -12.60 9.57 6.23
C LEU A 25 -11.51 8.57 6.59
N CYS A 26 -11.65 7.34 6.14
CA CYS A 26 -10.65 6.30 6.34
C CYS A 26 -10.07 5.85 4.99
N LEU A 27 -8.75 5.79 4.92
CA LEU A 27 -8.05 5.16 3.81
C LEU A 27 -8.02 3.65 4.06
N THR A 28 -9.05 2.97 3.57
CA THR A 28 -9.34 1.57 3.92
C THR A 28 -8.45 0.55 3.23
N GLU A 29 -7.75 0.97 2.18
CA GLU A 29 -6.81 0.11 1.45
C GLU A 29 -5.72 0.94 0.79
N PHE A 30 -4.46 0.68 1.15
CA PHE A 30 -3.28 1.23 0.49
C PHE A 30 -2.04 0.37 0.81
N GLY A 31 -0.98 0.58 0.07
CA GLY A 31 0.25 -0.19 0.20
C GLY A 31 0.45 -1.11 -0.99
N GLY A 32 0.29 -2.40 -0.80
CA GLY A 32 0.37 -3.39 -1.88
C GLY A 32 1.76 -3.52 -2.50
N ILE A 33 2.85 -3.24 -1.75
CA ILE A 33 4.22 -3.37 -2.21
C ILE A 33 4.64 -4.83 -2.09
N ALA A 34 4.93 -5.49 -3.22
CA ALA A 34 5.44 -6.85 -3.21
C ALA A 34 6.95 -6.89 -2.97
N LEU A 35 7.40 -7.79 -2.09
CA LEU A 35 8.80 -8.13 -1.92
C LEU A 35 9.11 -9.45 -2.63
N LEU A 36 9.82 -9.36 -3.75
CA LEU A 36 10.18 -10.49 -4.61
C LEU A 36 11.68 -10.81 -4.43
N GLU A 37 12.05 -11.38 -3.29
CA GLU A 37 13.44 -11.70 -2.97
C GLU A 37 14.03 -12.73 -3.96
N GLY A 38 15.26 -12.50 -4.36
CA GLY A 38 15.98 -13.41 -5.26
C GLY A 38 15.61 -13.27 -6.75
N THR A 39 14.72 -12.36 -7.11
CA THR A 39 14.45 -12.04 -8.51
C THR A 39 15.39 -10.94 -9.01
N GLN A 40 15.75 -11.01 -10.30
CA GLN A 40 16.50 -9.93 -10.96
C GLN A 40 15.59 -8.86 -11.58
N GLN A 41 14.30 -8.89 -11.26
CA GLN A 41 13.38 -7.89 -11.76
C GLN A 41 13.71 -6.51 -11.16
N PRO A 42 13.73 -5.45 -11.96
CA PRO A 42 13.89 -4.10 -11.44
C PRO A 42 12.71 -3.74 -10.55
N ALA A 43 12.95 -2.95 -9.51
CA ALA A 43 11.88 -2.36 -8.73
C ALA A 43 10.98 -1.53 -9.65
N VAL A 44 9.70 -1.87 -9.73
CA VAL A 44 8.73 -1.17 -10.59
C VAL A 44 7.88 -0.25 -9.73
N ALA A 45 7.75 1.00 -10.16
CA ALA A 45 6.87 1.98 -9.53
C ALA A 45 5.39 1.60 -9.74
N CYS A 46 4.54 2.09 -8.85
CA CYS A 46 3.09 1.88 -8.85
C CYS A 46 2.47 2.10 -10.25
N GLY A 47 1.76 1.12 -10.75
CA GLY A 47 0.95 1.21 -11.98
C GLY A 47 1.36 0.30 -13.12
N ASP A 48 2.63 -0.12 -13.21
CA ASP A 48 3.15 -0.94 -14.31
C ASP A 48 3.67 -2.31 -13.84
N ALA A 49 3.24 -2.77 -12.67
CA ALA A 49 3.71 -4.02 -12.10
C ALA A 49 3.11 -5.22 -12.84
N GLU A 50 3.88 -5.81 -13.74
CA GLU A 50 3.58 -7.15 -14.24
C GLU A 50 3.79 -8.17 -13.12
N ALA A 51 2.95 -9.21 -13.10
CA ALA A 51 3.13 -10.32 -12.18
C ALA A 51 4.52 -10.96 -12.36
N ALA A 52 5.14 -11.38 -11.25
CA ALA A 52 6.37 -12.18 -11.33
C ALA A 52 6.13 -13.48 -12.11
N PRO A 53 7.19 -14.13 -12.64
CA PRO A 53 7.06 -15.37 -13.41
C PRO A 53 6.30 -16.50 -12.70
N ASP A 54 6.28 -16.50 -11.38
CA ASP A 54 5.51 -17.43 -10.54
C ASP A 54 4.06 -16.98 -10.26
N GLY A 55 3.63 -15.87 -10.87
CA GLY A 55 2.29 -15.29 -10.68
C GLY A 55 2.14 -14.41 -9.45
N THR A 56 3.21 -14.17 -8.68
CA THR A 56 3.21 -13.26 -7.53
C THR A 56 3.09 -11.81 -7.99
N TRP A 57 2.28 -11.00 -7.33
CA TRP A 57 2.02 -9.62 -7.73
C TRP A 57 1.91 -8.65 -6.55
N GLY A 58 1.94 -7.35 -6.89
CA GLY A 58 1.69 -6.23 -5.99
C GLY A 58 1.54 -4.95 -6.81
N TYR A 59 1.01 -3.87 -6.22
CA TYR A 59 0.88 -2.57 -6.89
C TYR A 59 2.23 -1.90 -7.18
N ALA A 60 3.25 -2.24 -6.42
CA ALA A 60 4.65 -1.93 -6.67
C ALA A 60 5.49 -3.13 -6.27
N THR A 61 6.66 -3.29 -6.83
CA THR A 61 7.55 -4.42 -6.54
C THR A 61 8.92 -3.94 -6.09
N THR A 62 9.51 -4.67 -5.17
CA THR A 62 10.91 -4.53 -4.77
C THR A 62 11.56 -5.91 -4.73
N ASN A 63 12.87 -5.96 -4.90
CA ASN A 63 13.64 -7.20 -4.84
C ASN A 63 14.54 -7.30 -3.59
N ASN A 64 14.48 -6.32 -2.71
CA ASN A 64 15.24 -6.33 -1.47
C ASN A 64 14.47 -5.70 -0.30
N VAL A 65 14.77 -6.18 0.90
CA VAL A 65 14.12 -5.79 2.14
C VAL A 65 14.27 -4.30 2.46
N ARG A 66 15.41 -3.71 2.16
CA ARG A 66 15.69 -2.31 2.48
C ARG A 66 14.79 -1.34 1.71
N ASP A 67 14.59 -1.59 0.42
CA ASP A 67 13.70 -0.77 -0.40
C ASP A 67 12.23 -1.03 -0.03
N PHE A 68 11.87 -2.28 0.28
CA PHE A 68 10.56 -2.63 0.80
C PHE A 68 10.26 -1.83 2.09
N GLU A 69 11.15 -1.89 3.09
CA GLU A 69 11.03 -1.14 4.35
C GLU A 69 10.87 0.36 4.08
N ARG A 70 11.73 0.94 3.24
CA ARG A 70 11.70 2.37 2.90
C ARG A 70 10.37 2.79 2.28
N LEU A 71 9.87 2.03 1.31
CA LEU A 71 8.61 2.34 0.63
C LEU A 71 7.41 2.19 1.58
N CYS A 72 7.34 1.11 2.36
CA CYS A 72 6.29 0.91 3.35
C CYS A 72 6.25 2.05 4.37
N THR A 73 7.41 2.39 4.95
CA THR A 73 7.54 3.48 5.93
C THR A 73 7.11 4.81 5.33
N SER A 74 7.53 5.12 4.09
CA SER A 74 7.15 6.36 3.42
C SER A 74 5.65 6.46 3.18
N LEU A 75 4.99 5.36 2.75
CA LEU A 75 3.55 5.35 2.53
C LEU A 75 2.76 5.50 3.83
N ILE A 76 3.17 4.80 4.88
CA ILE A 76 2.55 4.91 6.21
C ILE A 76 2.70 6.34 6.74
N GLU A 77 3.87 6.95 6.60
CA GLU A 77 4.10 8.33 7.04
C GLU A 77 3.21 9.33 6.28
N VAL A 78 3.07 9.18 4.97
CA VAL A 78 2.14 10.00 4.17
C VAL A 78 0.70 9.82 4.65
N ALA A 79 0.25 8.58 4.85
CA ALA A 79 -1.10 8.31 5.33
C ALA A 79 -1.33 8.92 6.74
N ARG A 80 -0.35 8.78 7.64
CA ARG A 80 -0.40 9.28 9.01
C ARG A 80 -0.41 10.81 9.10
N THR A 81 0.31 11.48 8.21
CA THR A 81 0.44 12.95 8.21
C THR A 81 -0.60 13.66 7.35
N THR A 82 -1.37 12.93 6.56
CA THR A 82 -2.44 13.50 5.74
C THR A 82 -3.65 13.82 6.61
N ALA A 83 -3.83 15.11 6.90
CA ALA A 83 -4.86 15.61 7.82
C ALA A 83 -6.32 15.29 7.41
N MET A 84 -6.54 14.88 6.17
CA MET A 84 -7.84 14.48 5.66
C MET A 84 -8.30 13.14 6.23
N PHE A 85 -7.38 12.24 6.59
CA PHE A 85 -7.72 10.91 7.06
C PHE A 85 -7.84 10.86 8.59
N SER A 86 -8.91 10.23 9.05
CA SER A 86 -9.14 9.90 10.46
C SER A 86 -8.56 8.53 10.84
N GLY A 87 -8.19 7.74 9.85
CA GLY A 87 -7.58 6.42 10.03
C GLY A 87 -7.20 5.79 8.69
N PHE A 88 -6.43 4.73 8.77
CA PHE A 88 -6.00 3.99 7.59
C PHE A 88 -5.83 2.49 7.86
N CYS A 89 -5.85 1.69 6.79
CA CYS A 89 -5.57 0.26 6.81
C CYS A 89 -4.54 -0.07 5.73
N TYR A 90 -3.37 -0.54 6.13
CA TYR A 90 -2.33 -0.97 5.20
C TYR A 90 -2.65 -2.36 4.63
N THR A 91 -2.51 -2.52 3.34
CA THR A 91 -2.69 -3.78 2.63
C THR A 91 -1.32 -4.34 2.23
N GLN A 92 -0.89 -5.43 2.90
CA GLN A 92 -1.68 -6.15 3.86
C GLN A 92 -0.83 -6.59 5.07
N PHE A 93 -1.48 -7.23 6.05
CA PHE A 93 -0.80 -7.69 7.26
C PHE A 93 0.26 -8.77 6.98
N ALA A 94 -0.07 -9.78 6.19
CA ALA A 94 0.84 -10.85 5.83
C ALA A 94 0.60 -11.34 4.41
N ASP A 95 1.64 -11.89 3.78
CA ASP A 95 1.53 -12.49 2.46
C ASP A 95 0.46 -13.58 2.41
N THR A 96 -0.26 -13.61 1.32
CA THR A 96 -1.27 -14.63 1.02
C THR A 96 -1.02 -15.19 -0.36
N PHE A 97 -0.98 -16.48 -0.49
CA PHE A 97 -0.85 -17.22 -1.74
C PHE A 97 0.00 -16.52 -2.83
N GLN A 98 -0.62 -15.72 -3.70
CA GLN A 98 0.04 -15.01 -4.80
C GLN A 98 0.40 -13.54 -4.48
N GLU A 99 -0.05 -13.02 -3.34
CA GLU A 99 0.21 -11.64 -2.94
C GLU A 99 1.38 -11.59 -1.97
N ALA A 100 2.54 -11.10 -2.42
CA ALA A 100 3.73 -10.92 -1.61
C ALA A 100 3.85 -9.51 -1.01
N ASN A 101 2.72 -8.86 -0.74
CA ASN A 101 2.62 -7.46 -0.32
C ASN A 101 2.36 -7.26 1.18
N GLY A 102 2.41 -8.33 1.97
CA GLY A 102 2.28 -8.26 3.42
C GLY A 102 3.47 -7.61 4.11
N LEU A 103 3.25 -7.03 5.30
CA LEU A 103 4.34 -6.64 6.21
C LEU A 103 5.07 -7.86 6.77
N LEU A 104 4.35 -8.96 6.91
CA LEU A 104 4.86 -10.27 7.30
C LEU A 104 4.87 -11.21 6.11
N ARG A 105 5.72 -12.23 6.14
CA ARG A 105 5.67 -13.36 5.22
C ARG A 105 4.45 -14.24 5.50
N ALA A 106 4.15 -15.18 4.64
CA ALA A 106 3.04 -16.12 4.80
C ALA A 106 3.14 -16.94 6.11
N ASP A 107 4.34 -17.26 6.56
CA ASP A 107 4.61 -17.94 7.82
C ASP A 107 4.56 -17.01 9.05
N ARG A 108 4.18 -15.74 8.87
CA ARG A 108 4.12 -14.69 9.88
C ARG A 108 5.47 -14.16 10.37
N THR A 109 6.57 -14.52 9.73
CA THR A 109 7.85 -13.87 10.01
C THR A 109 7.88 -12.44 9.46
N PRO A 110 8.38 -11.44 10.23
CA PRO A 110 8.47 -10.07 9.77
C PRO A 110 9.45 -9.94 8.59
N LYS A 111 9.09 -9.15 7.58
CA LYS A 111 9.98 -8.85 6.45
C LYS A 111 11.11 -7.89 6.84
N PHE A 112 10.89 -7.09 7.87
CA PHE A 112 11.90 -6.23 8.50
C PHE A 112 11.63 -6.13 10.02
N PRO A 113 12.57 -5.61 10.84
CA PRO A 113 12.45 -5.66 12.30
C PRO A 113 11.19 -5.00 12.85
N LEU A 114 10.41 -5.71 13.67
CA LEU A 114 9.17 -5.22 14.29
C LEU A 114 9.28 -3.82 14.94
N PRO A 115 10.37 -3.47 15.67
CA PRO A 115 10.49 -2.12 16.24
C PRO A 115 10.51 -0.98 15.22
N ARG A 116 10.67 -1.28 13.93
CA ARG A 116 10.62 -0.30 12.85
C ARG A 116 9.26 -0.26 12.13
N MET A 117 8.34 -1.14 12.53
CA MET A 117 6.96 -1.16 12.03
C MET A 117 6.02 -0.34 12.92
N ALA A 118 6.46 0.08 14.11
CA ALA A 118 5.68 0.78 15.13
C ALA A 118 5.75 2.31 15.00
#